data_4bb2699f59abe006519b20c213bbddf6
#
_entry.id   4bb2699f59abe006519b20c213bbddf6
#
_cell.length_a   1.000
_cell.length_b   1.000
_cell.length_c   1.000
_cell.angle_alpha   90.00
_cell.angle_beta   90.00
_cell.angle_gamma   90.00
#
_symmetry.space_group_name_H-M   'P 1'
#
loop_
_entity.id
_entity.type
_entity.pdbx_description
1 polymer ?
#
loop_
_entity_poly.entity_id
_entity_poly.type
_entity_poly.pdbx_seq_one_letter_code
_entity_poly.pdbx_strand_id
1 'polypeptide(L)'
;MSNLSELERLLASGRISRREFLNRVAILGLAVTVPSAAWSPAAHAAAPKKGGRFRLGVTGASTAESLDPATYGTGVINAFMVGAIGNCLTEIAHDGAVIPELAESWEASKKADIWTFRLRKGVTFHNGKSLTADDVVASFNHHRGEETKSAGKTLLKAVTEISKIDNLTVQFKLNSGNADFPYVVSEYFFIIFQSKDGALDWQSGAGTGGYKLTDFEPGVRYVGERNPDYWKEGRAHFDRVELVPLSDPMARTTALMTGEVECIGGVDLSTVRLLKKKPGITVNAITGTQHFTMPMFTDTAPFDDVNVRLALKYAIDREQLVKILLAGYGRVGNDSPITPANRYFNTEMEQRAYDPDKARFHLKKAGLDNLSVKLHAADAAFPKAVDAAV
;
A
#
# COMPACT_ATOMS: atom_id res chain seq x y z
N MET A 1 1.07 -6.63 35.99
CA MET A 1 1.79 -5.36 36.18
C MET A 1 3.05 -5.45 35.34
N SER A 2 3.15 -4.66 34.28
CA SER A 2 4.36 -4.60 33.45
C SER A 2 5.51 -4.06 34.30
N ASN A 3 6.65 -4.76 34.32
CA ASN A 3 7.83 -4.30 35.05
C ASN A 3 8.65 -3.32 34.18
N LEU A 4 9.56 -2.57 34.79
CA LEU A 4 10.37 -1.56 34.10
C LEU A 4 11.11 -2.14 32.88
N SER A 5 11.66 -3.35 33.00
CA SER A 5 12.41 -4.03 31.93
C SER A 5 11.54 -4.38 30.71
N GLU A 6 10.25 -4.57 30.90
CA GLU A 6 9.30 -4.79 29.80
C GLU A 6 8.99 -3.46 29.08
N LEU A 7 8.82 -2.39 29.82
CA LEU A 7 8.65 -1.03 29.27
C LEU A 7 9.87 -0.55 28.49
N GLU A 8 11.09 -0.84 29.02
CA GLU A 8 12.35 -0.56 28.31
C GLU A 8 12.47 -1.33 27.01
N ARG A 9 12.05 -2.60 27.00
CA ARG A 9 12.04 -3.43 25.77
C ARG A 9 11.05 -2.91 24.75
N LEU A 10 9.86 -2.49 25.19
CA LEU A 10 8.85 -1.90 24.32
C LEU A 10 9.31 -0.56 23.72
N LEU A 11 10.01 0.24 24.50
CA LEU A 11 10.62 1.50 24.02
C LEU A 11 11.75 1.22 23.02
N ALA A 12 12.66 0.30 23.35
CA ALA A 12 13.78 -0.05 22.49
C ALA A 12 13.34 -0.70 21.16
N SER A 13 12.19 -1.38 21.16
CA SER A 13 11.58 -1.95 19.95
C SER A 13 10.69 -0.97 19.18
N GLY A 14 10.56 0.28 19.62
CA GLY A 14 9.72 1.29 18.99
C GLY A 14 8.21 1.05 19.15
N ARG A 15 7.80 0.12 20.00
CA ARG A 15 6.39 -0.23 20.23
C ARG A 15 5.63 0.76 21.12
N ILE A 16 6.35 1.58 21.89
CA ILE A 16 5.80 2.71 22.64
C ILE A 16 6.67 3.94 22.42
N SER A 17 6.02 5.10 22.45
CA SER A 17 6.72 6.38 22.36
C SER A 17 7.41 6.73 23.69
N ARG A 18 8.43 7.63 23.61
CA ARG A 18 9.10 8.17 24.81
C ARG A 18 8.11 8.77 25.81
N ARG A 19 7.12 9.49 25.32
CA ARG A 19 6.08 10.13 26.16
C ARG A 19 5.24 9.07 26.87
N GLU A 20 4.90 8.02 26.18
CA GLU A 20 4.11 6.90 26.71
C GLU A 20 4.92 6.08 27.71
N PHE A 21 6.21 5.83 27.44
CA PHE A 21 7.12 5.22 28.40
C PHE A 21 7.21 6.03 29.69
N LEU A 22 7.49 7.33 29.61
CA LEU A 22 7.58 8.20 30.78
C LEU A 22 6.28 8.27 31.58
N ASN A 23 5.13 8.33 30.90
CA ASN A 23 3.83 8.29 31.55
C ASN A 23 3.60 6.97 32.29
N ARG A 24 3.94 5.83 31.71
CA ARG A 24 3.78 4.51 32.33
C ARG A 24 4.74 4.31 33.49
N VAL A 25 5.95 4.82 33.40
CA VAL A 25 6.95 4.80 34.49
C VAL A 25 6.52 5.71 35.65
N ALA A 26 5.98 6.90 35.36
CA ALA A 26 5.44 7.83 36.38
C ALA A 26 4.25 7.20 37.14
N ILE A 27 3.36 6.46 36.45
CA ILE A 27 2.24 5.73 37.06
C ILE A 27 2.75 4.62 38.01
N LEU A 28 3.92 4.04 37.73
CA LEU A 28 4.56 3.04 38.59
C LEU A 28 5.30 3.63 39.79
N GLY A 29 5.33 4.95 39.95
CA GLY A 29 6.02 5.63 41.04
C GLY A 29 7.54 5.49 41.05
N LEU A 30 8.13 5.14 39.89
CA LEU A 30 9.57 4.95 39.76
C LEU A 30 10.26 6.24 39.27
N ALA A 31 11.14 6.83 40.12
CA ALA A 31 12.03 7.87 39.66
C ALA A 31 13.19 7.23 38.86
N VAL A 32 13.14 7.29 37.55
CA VAL A 32 14.21 6.78 36.69
C VAL A 32 15.12 7.93 36.28
N THR A 33 16.33 7.97 36.85
CA THR A 33 17.44 8.72 36.25
C THR A 33 17.98 7.88 35.10
N VAL A 34 17.54 8.14 33.85
CA VAL A 34 18.08 7.48 32.66
C VAL A 34 19.46 8.08 32.36
N PRO A 35 20.57 7.31 32.45
CA PRO A 35 21.88 7.82 32.09
C PRO A 35 21.86 8.31 30.63
N SER A 36 22.30 9.52 30.39
CA SER A 36 22.36 10.13 29.04
C SER A 36 23.26 9.34 28.06
N ALA A 37 24.12 8.46 28.56
CA ALA A 37 25.04 7.64 27.77
C ALA A 37 24.41 6.37 27.15
N ALA A 38 23.21 5.93 27.58
CA ALA A 38 22.53 4.76 26.99
C ALA A 38 21.70 5.13 25.73
N TRP A 39 21.73 6.38 25.33
CA TRP A 39 21.05 6.87 24.16
C TRP A 39 22.08 7.01 23.03
N SER A 40 22.41 5.90 22.36
CA SER A 40 22.85 6.06 20.97
C SER A 40 21.82 6.96 20.31
N PRO A 41 22.19 8.07 19.66
CA PRO A 41 21.24 8.81 18.88
C PRO A 41 20.68 7.82 17.85
N ALA A 42 19.46 7.33 18.07
CA ALA A 42 18.66 6.83 16.97
C ALA A 42 18.87 7.90 15.91
N ALA A 43 19.50 7.52 14.78
CA ALA A 43 19.92 8.45 13.76
C ALA A 43 18.84 9.52 13.67
N HIS A 44 19.15 10.74 14.09
CA HIS A 44 18.24 11.85 13.88
C HIS A 44 18.11 11.87 12.37
N ALA A 45 17.01 11.35 11.86
CA ALA A 45 16.68 11.55 10.47
C ALA A 45 16.82 13.06 10.29
N ALA A 46 17.85 13.45 9.54
CA ALA A 46 18.13 14.86 9.32
C ALA A 46 16.82 15.49 8.89
N ALA A 47 16.45 16.64 9.50
CA ALA A 47 15.19 17.28 9.16
C ALA A 47 15.09 17.38 7.63
N PRO A 48 13.97 17.00 7.02
CA PRO A 48 13.86 16.98 5.57
C PRO A 48 14.23 18.34 5.00
N LYS A 49 15.15 18.38 4.04
CA LYS A 49 15.51 19.60 3.35
C LYS A 49 14.40 19.96 2.37
N LYS A 50 14.02 21.24 2.36
CA LYS A 50 13.08 21.76 1.36
C LYS A 50 13.84 22.14 0.08
N GLY A 51 13.20 21.94 -1.06
CA GLY A 51 13.72 22.35 -2.36
C GLY A 51 14.24 21.20 -3.22
N GLY A 52 14.62 21.53 -4.44
CA GLY A 52 15.17 20.59 -5.40
C GLY A 52 14.11 19.74 -6.11
N ARG A 53 14.61 18.82 -6.93
CA ARG A 53 13.81 17.91 -7.75
C ARG A 53 13.96 16.48 -7.24
N PHE A 54 12.88 15.71 -7.29
CA PHE A 54 12.87 14.28 -7.00
C PHE A 54 12.30 13.51 -8.18
N ARG A 55 13.09 12.61 -8.77
CA ARG A 55 12.69 11.73 -9.87
C ARG A 55 12.68 10.29 -9.38
N LEU A 56 11.55 9.61 -9.58
CA LEU A 56 11.37 8.22 -9.22
C LEU A 56 11.25 7.36 -10.49
N GLY A 57 12.21 6.50 -10.73
CA GLY A 57 12.16 5.50 -11.79
C GLY A 57 11.24 4.34 -11.40
N VAL A 58 10.21 4.07 -12.19
CA VAL A 58 9.16 3.09 -11.90
C VAL A 58 8.91 2.15 -13.07
N THR A 59 8.28 1.01 -12.79
CA THR A 59 7.82 0.05 -13.81
C THR A 59 6.31 -0.05 -13.81
N GLY A 60 5.73 -0.56 -14.89
CA GLY A 60 4.32 -0.88 -14.98
C GLY A 60 3.42 0.28 -15.40
N ALA A 61 3.97 1.34 -15.99
CA ALA A 61 3.19 2.39 -16.64
C ALA A 61 2.58 1.90 -17.96
N SER A 62 1.49 2.52 -18.37
CA SER A 62 0.77 2.22 -19.60
C SER A 62 0.41 3.48 -20.37
N THR A 63 0.49 3.44 -21.69
CA THR A 63 0.02 4.51 -22.57
C THR A 63 -1.50 4.69 -22.57
N ALA A 64 -2.23 3.74 -21.96
CA ALA A 64 -3.68 3.81 -21.77
C ALA A 64 -4.10 4.47 -20.46
N GLU A 65 -3.14 4.96 -19.63
CA GLU A 65 -3.44 5.65 -18.39
C GLU A 65 -4.14 6.98 -18.64
N SER A 66 -5.01 7.36 -17.72
CA SER A 66 -5.73 8.62 -17.76
C SER A 66 -5.85 9.22 -16.36
N LEU A 67 -6.23 10.49 -16.27
CA LEU A 67 -6.47 11.14 -14.97
C LEU A 67 -7.80 10.72 -14.34
N ASP A 68 -8.65 9.98 -15.07
CA ASP A 68 -9.93 9.46 -14.58
C ASP A 68 -9.69 8.37 -13.51
N PRO A 69 -10.05 8.61 -12.23
CA PRO A 69 -9.83 7.64 -11.16
C PRO A 69 -10.60 6.33 -11.35
N ALA A 70 -11.65 6.31 -12.17
CA ALA A 70 -12.34 5.07 -12.52
C ALA A 70 -11.51 4.14 -13.42
N THR A 71 -10.44 4.65 -14.03
CA THR A 71 -9.57 3.88 -14.94
C THR A 71 -8.23 3.50 -14.32
N TYR A 72 -7.96 3.84 -13.07
CA TYR A 72 -6.69 3.54 -12.42
C TYR A 72 -6.46 2.02 -12.35
N GLY A 73 -5.51 1.54 -13.14
CA GLY A 73 -5.20 0.11 -13.27
C GLY A 73 -3.73 -0.23 -13.07
N THR A 74 -2.83 0.78 -13.02
CA THR A 74 -1.41 0.56 -12.81
C THR A 74 -0.93 1.17 -11.50
N GLY A 75 0.12 0.58 -10.92
CA GLY A 75 0.72 1.11 -9.69
C GLY A 75 1.35 2.49 -9.86
N VAL A 76 1.70 2.88 -11.09
CA VAL A 76 2.38 4.15 -11.40
C VAL A 76 1.42 5.33 -11.26
N ILE A 77 0.30 5.29 -12.01
CA ILE A 77 -0.70 6.37 -11.93
C ILE A 77 -1.27 6.48 -10.52
N ASN A 78 -1.53 5.34 -9.84
CA ASN A 78 -2.03 5.33 -8.47
C ASN A 78 -1.04 6.01 -7.51
N ALA A 79 0.25 5.63 -7.56
CA ALA A 79 1.28 6.21 -6.71
C ALA A 79 1.45 7.71 -6.93
N PHE A 80 1.37 8.17 -8.19
CA PHE A 80 1.47 9.59 -8.51
C PHE A 80 0.26 10.38 -8.04
N MET A 81 -0.94 9.90 -8.36
CA MET A 81 -2.17 10.64 -8.06
C MET A 81 -2.43 10.72 -6.56
N VAL A 82 -2.31 9.62 -5.81
CA VAL A 82 -2.53 9.62 -4.35
C VAL A 82 -1.31 10.13 -3.59
N GLY A 83 -0.10 9.85 -4.08
CA GLY A 83 1.14 10.26 -3.40
C GLY A 83 1.50 11.73 -3.58
N ALA A 84 1.04 12.38 -4.66
CA ALA A 84 1.44 13.74 -5.00
C ALA A 84 0.26 14.70 -5.25
N ILE A 85 -0.73 14.30 -6.06
CA ILE A 85 -1.71 15.22 -6.65
C ILE A 85 -2.96 15.36 -5.80
N GLY A 86 -3.42 14.31 -5.14
CA GLY A 86 -4.68 14.35 -4.37
C GLY A 86 -4.60 13.59 -3.06
N ASN A 87 -5.73 13.53 -2.39
CA ASN A 87 -5.88 12.84 -1.13
C ASN A 87 -7.22 12.09 -1.09
N CYS A 88 -7.29 11.04 -0.26
CA CYS A 88 -8.51 10.32 0.08
C CYS A 88 -9.16 10.90 1.35
N LEU A 89 -10.28 10.35 1.80
CA LEU A 89 -10.90 10.75 3.08
C LEU A 89 -10.03 10.34 4.28
N THR A 90 -9.40 9.18 4.20
CA THR A 90 -8.52 8.61 5.22
C THR A 90 -7.23 8.11 4.59
N GLU A 91 -6.19 7.94 5.38
CA GLU A 91 -4.87 7.45 4.97
C GLU A 91 -4.49 6.22 5.80
N ILE A 92 -3.73 5.29 5.23
CA ILE A 92 -3.15 4.17 5.97
C ILE A 92 -1.74 4.54 6.41
N ALA A 93 -1.52 4.57 7.71
CA ALA A 93 -0.20 4.82 8.30
C ALA A 93 0.75 3.64 8.07
N HIS A 94 2.05 3.86 8.30
CA HIS A 94 3.10 2.84 8.10
C HIS A 94 2.94 1.57 8.98
N ASP A 95 2.21 1.68 10.08
CA ASP A 95 1.87 0.57 10.98
C ASP A 95 0.56 -0.13 10.60
N GLY A 96 -0.07 0.29 9.49
CA GLY A 96 -1.33 -0.24 8.99
C GLY A 96 -2.59 0.34 9.65
N ALA A 97 -2.45 1.31 10.57
CA ALA A 97 -3.59 1.98 11.15
C ALA A 97 -4.22 2.97 10.17
N VAL A 98 -5.56 3.06 10.18
CA VAL A 98 -6.26 4.12 9.44
C VAL A 98 -6.19 5.43 10.24
N ILE A 99 -5.77 6.49 9.57
CA ILE A 99 -5.60 7.83 10.17
C ILE A 99 -6.39 8.88 9.39
N PRO A 100 -6.72 10.03 10.03
CA PRO A 100 -7.37 11.15 9.37
C PRO A 100 -6.57 11.72 8.20
N GLU A 101 -7.25 11.96 7.06
CA GLU A 101 -6.68 12.70 5.93
C GLU A 101 -7.59 13.88 5.55
N LEU A 102 -8.36 13.86 4.46
CA LEU A 102 -9.33 14.94 4.17
C LEU A 102 -10.49 14.96 5.17
N ALA A 103 -10.86 13.80 5.71
CA ALA A 103 -11.71 13.73 6.89
C ALA A 103 -10.86 13.90 8.15
N GLU A 104 -11.17 14.89 8.98
CA GLU A 104 -10.50 15.08 10.28
C GLU A 104 -10.99 14.10 11.34
N SER A 105 -12.22 13.58 11.18
CA SER A 105 -12.83 12.58 12.06
C SER A 105 -13.96 11.84 11.37
N TRP A 106 -14.34 10.70 11.93
CA TRP A 106 -15.52 9.93 11.50
C TRP A 106 -16.15 9.21 12.66
N GLU A 107 -17.43 8.91 12.51
CA GLU A 107 -18.20 8.13 13.47
C GLU A 107 -19.10 7.12 12.77
N ALA A 108 -19.34 5.99 13.43
CA ALA A 108 -20.22 4.95 12.95
C ALA A 108 -21.49 4.85 13.79
N SER A 109 -22.60 4.41 13.18
CA SER A 109 -23.74 3.88 13.91
C SER A 109 -23.35 2.64 14.72
N LYS A 110 -24.17 2.23 15.69
CA LYS A 110 -23.92 1.02 16.49
C LYS A 110 -23.77 -0.26 15.67
N LYS A 111 -24.38 -0.30 14.47
CA LYS A 111 -24.30 -1.43 13.53
C LYS A 111 -23.19 -1.26 12.47
N ALA A 112 -22.47 -0.16 12.50
CA ALA A 112 -21.49 0.21 11.46
C ALA A 112 -22.08 0.20 10.03
N ASP A 113 -23.37 0.49 9.88
CA ASP A 113 -24.11 0.59 8.62
C ASP A 113 -24.36 2.02 8.18
N ILE A 114 -24.09 3.00 9.05
CA ILE A 114 -24.08 4.44 8.74
C ILE A 114 -22.75 5.01 9.22
N TRP A 115 -22.04 5.70 8.33
CA TRP A 115 -20.76 6.34 8.60
C TRP A 115 -20.85 7.82 8.27
N THR A 116 -20.46 8.67 9.21
CA THR A 116 -20.44 10.12 9.05
C THR A 116 -19.01 10.62 9.14
N PHE A 117 -18.53 11.27 8.07
CA PHE A 117 -17.19 11.84 7.97
C PHE A 117 -17.26 13.37 8.04
N ARG A 118 -16.43 13.98 8.89
CA ARG A 118 -16.27 15.43 9.00
C ARG A 118 -15.01 15.84 8.25
N LEU A 119 -15.18 16.72 7.26
CA LEU A 119 -14.08 17.19 6.41
C LEU A 119 -13.29 18.30 7.13
N ARG A 120 -12.01 18.38 6.82
CA ARG A 120 -11.12 19.46 7.31
C ARG A 120 -11.57 20.80 6.78
N LYS A 121 -11.55 21.80 7.65
CA LYS A 121 -11.73 23.20 7.27
C LYS A 121 -10.48 23.73 6.58
N GLY A 122 -10.65 24.62 5.60
CA GLY A 122 -9.56 25.34 4.96
C GLY A 122 -8.77 24.55 3.91
N VAL A 123 -9.17 23.32 3.59
CA VAL A 123 -8.58 22.58 2.47
C VAL A 123 -9.07 23.18 1.16
N THR A 124 -8.13 23.42 0.23
CA THR A 124 -8.43 23.89 -1.13
C THR A 124 -7.88 22.94 -2.17
N PHE A 125 -8.55 22.85 -3.29
CA PHE A 125 -8.00 22.26 -4.50
C PHE A 125 -6.91 23.16 -5.09
N HIS A 126 -6.11 22.63 -6.00
CA HIS A 126 -4.97 23.32 -6.62
C HIS A 126 -5.35 24.62 -7.34
N ASN A 127 -6.61 24.77 -7.74
CA ASN A 127 -7.17 25.97 -8.38
C ASN A 127 -7.77 26.97 -7.37
N GLY A 128 -7.67 26.70 -6.06
CA GLY A 128 -8.16 27.58 -4.99
C GLY A 128 -9.62 27.35 -4.57
N LYS A 129 -10.38 26.44 -5.24
CA LYS A 129 -11.74 26.09 -4.82
C LYS A 129 -11.67 25.36 -3.46
N SER A 130 -12.52 25.75 -2.50
CA SER A 130 -12.61 25.05 -1.21
C SER A 130 -13.22 23.67 -1.36
N LEU A 131 -12.67 22.70 -0.61
CA LEU A 131 -13.22 21.35 -0.48
C LEU A 131 -14.56 21.40 0.24
N THR A 132 -15.55 20.69 -0.30
CA THR A 132 -16.89 20.53 0.27
C THR A 132 -17.38 19.10 0.22
N ALA A 133 -18.47 18.80 0.92
CA ALA A 133 -19.12 17.49 0.87
C ALA A 133 -19.65 17.15 -0.53
N ASP A 134 -19.99 18.14 -1.36
CA ASP A 134 -20.41 17.91 -2.76
C ASP A 134 -19.30 17.26 -3.58
N ASP A 135 -18.03 17.64 -3.33
CA ASP A 135 -16.87 17.08 -4.01
C ASP A 135 -16.69 15.60 -3.64
N VAL A 136 -16.91 15.27 -2.38
CA VAL A 136 -16.85 13.87 -1.89
C VAL A 136 -17.99 13.05 -2.51
N VAL A 137 -19.21 13.56 -2.49
CA VAL A 137 -20.37 12.87 -3.08
C VAL A 137 -20.14 12.61 -4.57
N ALA A 138 -19.66 13.60 -5.33
CA ALA A 138 -19.35 13.46 -6.75
C ALA A 138 -18.23 12.42 -6.97
N SER A 139 -17.13 12.49 -6.20
CA SER A 139 -16.00 11.56 -6.32
C SER A 139 -16.43 10.11 -6.12
N PHE A 140 -17.15 9.81 -5.06
CA PHE A 140 -17.59 8.42 -4.81
C PHE A 140 -18.65 7.95 -5.79
N ASN A 141 -19.60 8.81 -6.19
CA ASN A 141 -20.63 8.45 -7.17
C ASN A 141 -20.06 8.16 -8.56
N HIS A 142 -18.91 8.73 -8.93
CA HIS A 142 -18.19 8.44 -10.16
C HIS A 142 -17.77 6.94 -10.27
N HIS A 143 -17.58 6.28 -9.14
CA HIS A 143 -17.23 4.84 -9.07
C HIS A 143 -18.46 3.94 -8.95
N ARG A 144 -19.69 4.48 -8.95
CA ARG A 144 -20.95 3.77 -8.75
C ARG A 144 -21.80 3.83 -10.02
N GLY A 145 -22.83 3.01 -10.08
CA GLY A 145 -23.69 2.90 -11.25
C GLY A 145 -23.33 1.73 -12.16
N GLU A 146 -24.24 1.40 -13.05
CA GLU A 146 -24.10 0.18 -13.89
C GLU A 146 -23.01 0.35 -14.95
N GLU A 147 -22.89 1.53 -15.53
CA GLU A 147 -21.98 1.84 -16.63
C GLU A 147 -20.51 2.08 -16.21
N THR A 148 -20.24 2.26 -14.92
CA THR A 148 -18.85 2.52 -14.48
C THR A 148 -17.97 1.29 -14.64
N LYS A 149 -16.78 1.50 -15.21
CA LYS A 149 -15.71 0.47 -15.34
C LYS A 149 -14.75 0.47 -14.17
N SER A 150 -15.03 1.26 -13.13
CA SER A 150 -14.15 1.39 -11.98
C SER A 150 -13.96 0.06 -11.25
N ALA A 151 -12.69 -0.31 -10.99
CA ALA A 151 -12.36 -1.42 -10.09
C ALA A 151 -12.85 -1.16 -8.65
N GLY A 152 -12.94 0.11 -8.24
CA GLY A 152 -13.51 0.53 -6.95
C GLY A 152 -15.02 0.26 -6.82
N LYS A 153 -15.74 0.01 -7.92
CA LYS A 153 -17.18 -0.33 -7.91
C LYS A 153 -17.50 -1.47 -6.94
N THR A 154 -16.68 -2.50 -6.95
CA THR A 154 -16.88 -3.67 -6.09
C THR A 154 -16.77 -3.32 -4.59
N LEU A 155 -15.84 -2.42 -4.24
CA LEU A 155 -15.65 -1.97 -2.87
C LEU A 155 -16.82 -1.13 -2.35
N LEU A 156 -17.51 -0.43 -3.26
CA LEU A 156 -18.68 0.40 -2.93
C LEU A 156 -20.01 -0.32 -3.10
N LYS A 157 -20.03 -1.63 -3.40
CA LYS A 157 -21.26 -2.40 -3.63
C LYS A 157 -22.22 -2.38 -2.44
N ALA A 158 -21.67 -2.31 -1.21
CA ALA A 158 -22.46 -2.21 0.00
C ALA A 158 -23.04 -0.81 0.24
N VAL A 159 -22.53 0.24 -0.41
CA VAL A 159 -22.96 1.63 -0.23
C VAL A 159 -24.28 1.86 -0.97
N THR A 160 -25.36 2.11 -0.23
CA THR A 160 -26.69 2.35 -0.78
C THR A 160 -26.90 3.84 -1.06
N GLU A 161 -26.42 4.71 -0.19
CA GLU A 161 -26.60 6.15 -0.29
C GLU A 161 -25.34 6.89 0.17
N ILE A 162 -25.03 7.99 -0.51
CA ILE A 162 -24.02 8.97 -0.09
C ILE A 162 -24.71 10.33 -0.09
N SER A 163 -24.77 10.99 1.06
CA SER A 163 -25.49 12.23 1.25
C SER A 163 -24.63 13.29 1.93
N LYS A 164 -24.78 14.51 1.44
CA LYS A 164 -24.30 15.71 2.09
C LYS A 164 -25.21 16.04 3.27
N ILE A 165 -24.67 16.15 4.46
CA ILE A 165 -25.40 16.62 5.65
C ILE A 165 -25.28 18.14 5.77
N ASP A 166 -24.06 18.64 5.60
CA ASP A 166 -23.72 20.05 5.49
C ASP A 166 -22.48 20.23 4.59
N ASN A 167 -21.94 21.43 4.47
CA ASN A 167 -20.81 21.70 3.57
C ASN A 167 -19.53 20.93 3.90
N LEU A 168 -19.36 20.47 5.14
CA LEU A 168 -18.17 19.76 5.59
C LEU A 168 -18.49 18.39 6.22
N THR A 169 -19.73 17.91 6.04
CA THR A 169 -20.15 16.61 6.61
C THR A 169 -20.81 15.77 5.52
N VAL A 170 -20.26 14.58 5.30
CA VAL A 170 -20.80 13.58 4.37
C VAL A 170 -21.17 12.30 5.12
N GLN A 171 -22.28 11.68 4.74
CA GLN A 171 -22.76 10.44 5.31
C GLN A 171 -22.86 9.35 4.25
N PHE A 172 -22.40 8.15 4.62
CA PHE A 172 -22.54 6.93 3.82
C PHE A 172 -23.47 5.98 4.54
N LYS A 173 -24.48 5.44 3.83
CA LYS A 173 -25.33 4.35 4.29
C LYS A 173 -24.96 3.06 3.57
N LEU A 174 -24.82 2.00 4.32
CA LEU A 174 -24.48 0.66 3.83
C LEU A 174 -25.68 -0.28 3.98
N ASN A 175 -25.78 -1.27 3.10
CA ASN A 175 -26.81 -2.32 3.21
C ASN A 175 -26.49 -3.33 4.31
N SER A 176 -25.26 -3.35 4.81
CA SER A 176 -24.80 -4.20 5.91
C SER A 176 -23.68 -3.50 6.67
N GLY A 177 -23.54 -3.78 7.95
CA GLY A 177 -22.47 -3.20 8.77
C GLY A 177 -21.08 -3.59 8.29
N ASN A 178 -20.18 -2.60 8.24
CA ASN A 178 -18.77 -2.79 7.91
C ASN A 178 -17.91 -1.91 8.83
N ALA A 179 -17.28 -2.53 9.83
CA ALA A 179 -16.40 -1.83 10.77
C ALA A 179 -15.10 -1.32 10.10
N ASP A 180 -14.76 -1.84 8.93
CA ASP A 180 -13.55 -1.48 8.18
C ASP A 180 -13.80 -0.45 7.07
N PHE A 181 -14.98 0.15 7.04
CA PHE A 181 -15.31 1.13 6.01
C PHE A 181 -14.33 2.31 5.93
N PRO A 182 -13.73 2.81 7.04
CA PRO A 182 -12.65 3.80 6.95
C PRO A 182 -11.42 3.34 6.15
N TYR A 183 -11.12 2.04 6.09
CA TYR A 183 -10.09 1.49 5.19
C TYR A 183 -10.55 1.48 3.74
N VAL A 184 -11.84 1.23 3.49
CA VAL A 184 -12.38 1.26 2.12
C VAL A 184 -12.22 2.65 1.51
N VAL A 185 -12.55 3.71 2.25
CA VAL A 185 -12.47 5.08 1.74
C VAL A 185 -11.05 5.66 1.64
N SER A 186 -10.03 4.89 2.04
CA SER A 186 -8.61 5.21 1.83
C SER A 186 -8.03 4.64 0.54
N GLU A 187 -8.79 3.78 -0.16
CA GLU A 187 -8.31 3.15 -1.39
C GLU A 187 -8.03 4.21 -2.47
N TYR A 188 -6.96 4.00 -3.22
CA TYR A 188 -6.44 4.95 -4.21
C TYR A 188 -7.42 5.33 -5.32
N PHE A 189 -8.46 4.53 -5.55
CA PHE A 189 -9.54 4.89 -6.45
C PHE A 189 -10.35 6.09 -5.94
N PHE A 190 -10.48 6.24 -4.62
CA PHE A 190 -11.39 7.21 -4.00
C PHE A 190 -10.70 8.52 -3.64
N ILE A 191 -9.74 8.91 -4.49
CA ILE A 191 -9.15 10.23 -4.46
C ILE A 191 -10.23 11.29 -4.71
N ILE A 192 -10.21 12.35 -3.92
CA ILE A 192 -11.22 13.41 -4.03
C ILE A 192 -10.78 14.46 -5.03
N PHE A 193 -11.57 14.63 -6.06
CA PHE A 193 -11.51 15.74 -7.01
C PHE A 193 -12.67 16.69 -6.79
N GLN A 194 -12.57 17.89 -7.36
CA GLN A 194 -13.66 18.87 -7.29
C GLN A 194 -14.88 18.42 -8.09
N SER A 195 -16.06 18.80 -7.62
CA SER A 195 -17.29 18.70 -8.39
C SER A 195 -17.52 19.97 -9.22
N LYS A 196 -18.00 19.81 -10.44
CA LYS A 196 -18.44 20.87 -11.31
C LYS A 196 -19.78 20.48 -11.90
N ASP A 197 -20.80 21.30 -11.68
CA ASP A 197 -22.16 21.07 -12.17
C ASP A 197 -22.72 19.68 -11.80
N GLY A 198 -22.38 19.18 -10.59
CA GLY A 198 -22.80 17.88 -10.08
C GLY A 198 -22.00 16.66 -10.59
N ALA A 199 -21.07 16.86 -11.51
CA ALA A 199 -20.16 15.82 -12.01
C ALA A 199 -18.75 15.97 -11.45
N LEU A 200 -17.96 14.92 -11.54
CA LEU A 200 -16.55 14.93 -11.13
C LEU A 200 -15.69 15.60 -12.20
N ASP A 201 -14.93 16.65 -11.83
CA ASP A 201 -13.95 17.30 -12.71
C ASP A 201 -12.55 16.69 -12.50
N TRP A 202 -12.33 15.49 -13.01
CA TRP A 202 -11.03 14.82 -13.00
C TRP A 202 -10.10 15.33 -14.11
N GLN A 203 -10.67 15.87 -15.19
CA GLN A 203 -9.94 16.34 -16.38
C GLN A 203 -8.99 17.49 -16.07
N SER A 204 -9.34 18.33 -15.11
CA SER A 204 -8.50 19.46 -14.69
C SER A 204 -7.21 19.00 -13.99
N GLY A 205 -7.15 17.78 -13.47
CA GLY A 205 -6.05 17.30 -12.63
C GLY A 205 -5.88 18.07 -11.31
N ALA A 206 -6.83 18.92 -10.96
CA ALA A 206 -6.78 19.74 -9.75
C ALA A 206 -7.20 18.93 -8.53
N GLY A 207 -6.22 18.33 -7.86
CA GLY A 207 -6.40 17.65 -6.57
C GLY A 207 -6.18 18.56 -5.37
N THR A 208 -6.07 17.95 -4.19
CA THR A 208 -5.82 18.61 -2.89
C THR A 208 -4.41 18.34 -2.36
N GLY A 209 -3.56 17.66 -3.13
CA GLY A 209 -2.27 17.13 -2.71
C GLY A 209 -1.15 18.16 -2.62
N GLY A 210 0.04 17.65 -2.22
CA GLY A 210 1.23 18.48 -2.02
C GLY A 210 1.89 18.98 -3.30
N TYR A 211 1.48 18.47 -4.47
CA TYR A 211 2.01 18.87 -5.77
C TYR A 211 0.86 19.11 -6.75
N LYS A 212 1.00 20.16 -7.55
CA LYS A 212 0.08 20.52 -8.65
C LYS A 212 0.56 19.81 -9.91
N LEU A 213 -0.35 19.14 -10.62
CA LEU A 213 -0.05 18.50 -11.89
C LEU A 213 0.37 19.56 -12.93
N THR A 214 1.54 19.40 -13.54
CA THR A 214 2.07 20.32 -14.56
C THR A 214 2.33 19.65 -15.90
N ASP A 215 2.53 18.33 -15.89
CA ASP A 215 2.72 17.55 -17.11
C ASP A 215 2.27 16.11 -16.89
N PHE A 216 1.50 15.58 -17.84
CA PHE A 216 1.01 14.21 -17.83
C PHE A 216 1.05 13.63 -19.23
N GLU A 217 2.03 12.77 -19.47
CA GLU A 217 2.17 12.00 -20.70
C GLU A 217 2.05 10.51 -20.34
N PRO A 218 0.89 9.87 -20.63
CA PRO A 218 0.62 8.50 -20.24
C PRO A 218 1.70 7.51 -20.67
N GLY A 219 2.22 6.75 -19.74
CA GLY A 219 3.28 5.77 -19.99
C GLY A 219 4.68 6.35 -20.16
N VAL A 220 4.85 7.67 -20.18
CA VAL A 220 6.11 8.35 -20.47
C VAL A 220 6.59 9.21 -19.31
N ARG A 221 5.76 10.13 -18.79
CA ARG A 221 6.17 11.07 -17.75
C ARG A 221 5.00 11.67 -16.99
N TYR A 222 5.19 11.86 -15.69
CA TYR A 222 4.23 12.46 -14.77
C TYR A 222 4.95 13.46 -13.90
N VAL A 223 4.52 14.72 -13.92
CA VAL A 223 5.23 15.83 -13.27
C VAL A 223 4.29 16.64 -12.39
N GLY A 224 4.75 16.90 -11.17
CA GLY A 224 4.08 17.79 -10.23
C GLY A 224 5.03 18.84 -9.66
N GLU A 225 4.57 20.08 -9.55
CA GLU A 225 5.25 21.16 -8.86
C GLU A 225 4.64 21.41 -7.48
N ARG A 226 5.48 21.78 -6.52
CA ARG A 226 5.03 21.97 -5.13
C ARG A 226 3.84 22.91 -5.05
N ASN A 227 2.83 22.45 -4.31
CA ASN A 227 1.73 23.28 -3.88
C ASN A 227 2.15 24.07 -2.63
N PRO A 228 2.35 25.40 -2.69
CA PRO A 228 2.75 26.18 -1.53
C PRO A 228 1.67 26.22 -0.44
N ASP A 229 0.40 26.03 -0.84
CA ASP A 229 -0.78 26.13 0.01
C ASP A 229 -1.25 24.73 0.50
N TYR A 230 -0.35 23.74 0.50
CA TYR A 230 -0.71 22.39 0.93
C TYR A 230 -1.09 22.36 2.41
N TRP A 231 -2.29 21.90 2.70
CA TRP A 231 -2.89 21.89 4.04
C TRP A 231 -2.16 20.97 5.05
N LYS A 232 -1.38 19.99 4.57
CA LYS A 232 -0.70 18.99 5.42
C LYS A 232 0.72 19.45 5.72
N GLU A 233 0.93 19.97 6.93
CA GLU A 233 2.24 20.46 7.38
C GLU A 233 3.33 19.39 7.35
N GLY A 234 4.57 19.78 7.10
CA GLY A 234 5.72 18.88 7.11
C GLY A 234 5.77 17.89 5.96
N ARG A 235 5.07 18.17 4.86
CA ARG A 235 5.03 17.38 3.62
C ARG A 235 5.46 18.24 2.42
N ALA A 236 5.49 17.64 1.22
CA ALA A 236 5.85 18.30 -0.04
C ALA A 236 7.20 19.03 0.03
N HIS A 237 8.26 18.29 0.36
CA HIS A 237 9.60 18.86 0.59
C HIS A 237 10.31 19.31 -0.69
N PHE A 238 10.12 18.60 -1.81
CA PHE A 238 10.74 18.94 -3.10
C PHE A 238 9.98 20.05 -3.80
N ASP A 239 10.67 20.85 -4.64
CA ASP A 239 10.02 21.84 -5.50
C ASP A 239 9.26 21.17 -6.64
N ARG A 240 9.81 20.05 -7.14
CA ARG A 240 9.27 19.28 -8.26
C ARG A 240 9.45 17.80 -8.02
N VAL A 241 8.42 17.04 -8.35
CA VAL A 241 8.43 15.57 -8.35
C VAL A 241 8.13 15.06 -9.74
N GLU A 242 8.78 13.96 -10.12
CA GLU A 242 8.62 13.37 -11.44
C GLU A 242 8.67 11.84 -11.33
N LEU A 243 7.67 11.16 -11.88
CA LEU A 243 7.72 9.74 -12.09
C LEU A 243 8.16 9.47 -13.53
N VAL A 244 9.22 8.65 -13.65
CA VAL A 244 9.85 8.29 -14.92
C VAL A 244 9.61 6.80 -15.16
N PRO A 245 8.72 6.42 -16.06
CA PRO A 245 8.52 5.03 -16.44
C PRO A 245 9.75 4.43 -17.10
N LEU A 246 10.32 3.41 -16.46
CA LEU A 246 11.49 2.66 -16.93
C LEU A 246 11.19 1.17 -16.75
N SER A 247 10.60 0.54 -17.73
CA SER A 247 10.13 -0.86 -17.63
C SER A 247 11.28 -1.85 -17.50
N ASP A 248 12.39 -1.61 -18.17
CA ASP A 248 13.58 -2.47 -18.10
C ASP A 248 14.30 -2.31 -16.76
N PRO A 249 14.57 -3.39 -15.98
CA PRO A 249 15.23 -3.32 -14.68
C PRO A 249 16.67 -2.80 -14.75
N MET A 250 17.41 -3.09 -15.85
CA MET A 250 18.78 -2.64 -16.03
C MET A 250 18.82 -1.15 -16.37
N ALA A 251 17.88 -0.67 -17.19
CA ALA A 251 17.73 0.75 -17.49
C ALA A 251 17.42 1.54 -16.19
N ARG A 252 16.51 1.05 -15.34
CA ARG A 252 16.25 1.68 -14.03
C ARG A 252 17.49 1.73 -13.15
N THR A 253 18.21 0.62 -13.03
CA THR A 253 19.46 0.56 -12.25
C THR A 253 20.50 1.53 -12.79
N THR A 254 20.65 1.62 -14.10
CA THR A 254 21.58 2.54 -14.76
C THR A 254 21.19 3.99 -14.50
N ALA A 255 19.92 4.35 -14.66
CA ALA A 255 19.40 5.70 -14.39
C ALA A 255 19.69 6.14 -12.94
N LEU A 256 19.55 5.24 -11.96
CA LEU A 256 19.92 5.51 -10.56
C LEU A 256 21.45 5.71 -10.42
N MET A 257 22.24 4.84 -11.03
CA MET A 257 23.70 4.88 -10.92
C MET A 257 24.33 6.09 -11.58
N THR A 258 23.71 6.62 -12.63
CA THR A 258 24.15 7.84 -13.36
C THR A 258 23.57 9.13 -12.78
N GLY A 259 22.62 9.04 -11.84
CA GLY A 259 21.95 10.20 -11.26
C GLY A 259 20.88 10.81 -12.19
N GLU A 260 20.39 10.06 -13.15
CA GLU A 260 19.23 10.44 -13.96
C GLU A 260 17.96 10.43 -13.12
N VAL A 261 17.86 9.50 -12.17
CA VAL A 261 16.81 9.47 -11.14
C VAL A 261 17.42 9.36 -9.74
N GLU A 262 16.74 9.89 -8.73
CA GLU A 262 17.17 9.86 -7.32
C GLU A 262 16.71 8.60 -6.58
N CYS A 263 15.68 7.92 -7.10
CA CYS A 263 15.13 6.71 -6.51
C CYS A 263 14.59 5.78 -7.60
N ILE A 264 14.61 4.48 -7.32
CA ILE A 264 13.94 3.49 -8.18
C ILE A 264 13.09 2.55 -7.34
N GLY A 265 11.93 2.17 -7.86
CA GLY A 265 11.11 1.07 -7.35
C GLY A 265 11.39 -0.24 -8.11
N GLY A 266 11.09 -1.39 -7.47
CA GLY A 266 11.22 -2.69 -8.12
C GLY A 266 12.66 -3.02 -8.53
N VAL A 267 13.58 -3.01 -7.57
CA VAL A 267 15.00 -3.31 -7.79
C VAL A 267 15.16 -4.76 -8.22
N ASP A 268 15.93 -5.01 -9.28
CA ASP A 268 16.36 -6.37 -9.62
C ASP A 268 17.25 -6.93 -8.51
N LEU A 269 16.81 -8.02 -7.90
CA LEU A 269 17.48 -8.64 -6.76
C LEU A 269 18.92 -9.09 -7.08
N SER A 270 19.23 -9.40 -8.34
CA SER A 270 20.58 -9.72 -8.78
C SER A 270 21.55 -8.53 -8.67
N THR A 271 21.03 -7.31 -8.78
CA THR A 271 21.82 -6.07 -8.73
C THR A 271 21.96 -5.48 -7.34
N VAL A 272 21.17 -5.94 -6.36
CA VAL A 272 21.19 -5.40 -4.98
C VAL A 272 22.58 -5.38 -4.36
N ARG A 273 23.38 -6.44 -4.58
CA ARG A 273 24.76 -6.52 -4.05
C ARG A 273 25.66 -5.42 -4.63
N LEU A 274 25.48 -5.07 -5.91
CA LEU A 274 26.20 -4.00 -6.57
C LEU A 274 25.75 -2.64 -6.01
N LEU A 275 24.46 -2.40 -5.94
CA LEU A 275 23.89 -1.15 -5.42
C LEU A 275 24.32 -0.85 -3.98
N LYS A 276 24.32 -1.87 -3.10
CA LYS A 276 24.78 -1.74 -1.71
C LYS A 276 26.26 -1.33 -1.58
N LYS A 277 27.08 -1.60 -2.59
CA LYS A 277 28.51 -1.22 -2.59
C LYS A 277 28.74 0.18 -3.18
N LYS A 278 27.76 0.77 -3.84
CA LYS A 278 27.89 2.09 -4.47
C LYS A 278 27.74 3.19 -3.41
N PRO A 279 28.77 4.05 -3.19
CA PRO A 279 28.63 5.18 -2.28
C PRO A 279 27.45 6.08 -2.68
N GLY A 280 26.69 6.55 -1.68
CA GLY A 280 25.55 7.42 -1.87
C GLY A 280 24.24 6.71 -2.25
N ILE A 281 24.23 5.39 -2.44
CA ILE A 281 23.02 4.60 -2.68
C ILE A 281 22.66 3.79 -1.42
N THR A 282 21.39 3.88 -1.02
CA THR A 282 20.82 3.06 0.07
C THR A 282 19.77 2.13 -0.51
N VAL A 283 19.85 0.85 -0.18
CA VAL A 283 18.85 -0.16 -0.55
C VAL A 283 17.97 -0.44 0.66
N ASN A 284 16.71 -0.05 0.56
CA ASN A 284 15.70 -0.29 1.59
C ASN A 284 14.85 -1.51 1.22
N ALA A 285 14.83 -2.51 2.09
CA ALA A 285 13.91 -3.64 2.00
C ALA A 285 12.79 -3.43 3.02
N ILE A 286 11.57 -3.26 2.54
CA ILE A 286 10.38 -3.07 3.37
C ILE A 286 9.49 -4.30 3.29
N THR A 287 8.87 -4.66 4.41
CA THR A 287 7.84 -5.70 4.44
C THR A 287 6.50 -5.06 4.09
N GLY A 288 5.88 -5.56 3.04
CA GLY A 288 4.55 -5.12 2.59
C GLY A 288 3.55 -6.27 2.57
N THR A 289 2.42 -6.03 1.91
CA THR A 289 1.36 -7.02 1.69
C THR A 289 1.51 -7.78 0.37
N GLN A 290 2.49 -7.38 -0.46
CA GLN A 290 2.76 -8.09 -1.71
C GLN A 290 3.16 -9.54 -1.43
N HIS A 291 2.53 -10.47 -2.11
CA HIS A 291 2.81 -11.89 -1.99
C HIS A 291 2.82 -12.55 -3.37
N PHE A 292 3.59 -13.61 -3.48
CA PHE A 292 3.68 -14.42 -4.68
C PHE A 292 2.95 -15.73 -4.44
N THR A 293 2.08 -16.11 -5.37
CA THR A 293 1.22 -17.29 -5.25
C THR A 293 1.29 -18.15 -6.50
N MET A 294 1.00 -19.43 -6.33
CA MET A 294 0.72 -20.38 -7.39
C MET A 294 -0.76 -20.78 -7.24
N PRO A 295 -1.71 -19.98 -7.76
CA PRO A 295 -3.12 -20.22 -7.56
C PRO A 295 -3.59 -21.49 -8.28
N MET A 296 -4.49 -22.21 -7.63
CA MET A 296 -5.14 -23.40 -8.18
C MET A 296 -6.64 -23.16 -8.22
N PHE A 297 -7.26 -23.34 -9.40
CA PHE A 297 -8.72 -23.24 -9.56
C PHE A 297 -9.38 -24.46 -8.92
N THR A 298 -10.12 -24.27 -7.84
CA THR A 298 -10.69 -25.34 -7.02
C THR A 298 -11.94 -25.98 -7.62
N ASP A 299 -12.41 -25.45 -8.70
CA ASP A 299 -13.55 -25.93 -9.53
C ASP A 299 -13.10 -26.62 -10.84
N THR A 300 -11.80 -26.82 -11.01
CA THR A 300 -11.21 -27.38 -12.25
C THR A 300 -10.28 -28.55 -11.91
N ALA A 301 -10.49 -29.69 -12.57
CA ALA A 301 -9.60 -30.85 -12.42
C ALA A 301 -8.15 -30.52 -12.87
N PRO A 302 -7.13 -31.04 -12.19
CA PRO A 302 -7.19 -31.96 -11.04
C PRO A 302 -7.27 -31.22 -9.69
N PHE A 303 -7.41 -29.89 -9.67
CA PHE A 303 -7.34 -29.08 -8.45
C PHE A 303 -8.67 -29.01 -7.68
N ASP A 304 -9.75 -29.57 -8.19
CA ASP A 304 -11.00 -29.80 -7.49
C ASP A 304 -10.83 -30.81 -6.33
N ASP A 305 -9.89 -31.78 -6.42
CA ASP A 305 -9.52 -32.65 -5.31
C ASP A 305 -8.62 -31.92 -4.31
N VAL A 306 -9.05 -31.88 -3.05
CA VAL A 306 -8.29 -31.28 -1.95
C VAL A 306 -6.94 -31.98 -1.71
N ASN A 307 -6.87 -33.28 -1.95
CA ASN A 307 -5.63 -34.05 -1.74
C ASN A 307 -4.59 -33.68 -2.81
N VAL A 308 -4.98 -33.41 -4.05
CA VAL A 308 -4.08 -32.89 -5.08
C VAL A 308 -3.51 -31.53 -4.65
N ARG A 309 -4.36 -30.63 -4.16
CA ARG A 309 -3.89 -29.34 -3.65
C ARG A 309 -2.96 -29.48 -2.45
N LEU A 310 -3.26 -30.37 -1.52
CA LEU A 310 -2.39 -30.66 -0.37
C LEU A 310 -1.07 -31.28 -0.78
N ALA A 311 -1.07 -32.22 -1.74
CA ALA A 311 0.15 -32.79 -2.29
C ALA A 311 1.09 -31.72 -2.81
N LEU A 312 0.59 -30.83 -3.66
CA LEU A 312 1.38 -29.70 -4.20
C LEU A 312 1.85 -28.75 -3.10
N LYS A 313 1.01 -28.43 -2.11
CA LYS A 313 1.38 -27.55 -1.00
C LYS A 313 2.49 -28.11 -0.12
N TYR A 314 2.55 -29.43 0.09
CA TYR A 314 3.63 -30.11 0.83
C TYR A 314 4.88 -30.34 -0.03
N ALA A 315 4.75 -30.41 -1.37
CA ALA A 315 5.88 -30.62 -2.26
C ALA A 315 6.76 -29.36 -2.46
N ILE A 316 6.29 -28.17 -2.06
CA ILE A 316 7.01 -26.91 -2.28
C ILE A 316 7.90 -26.58 -1.07
N ASP A 317 9.21 -26.49 -1.33
CA ASP A 317 10.18 -25.94 -0.38
C ASP A 317 10.20 -24.41 -0.47
N ARG A 318 9.35 -23.75 0.36
CA ARG A 318 9.18 -22.31 0.37
C ARG A 318 10.41 -21.55 0.85
N GLU A 319 11.20 -22.15 1.76
CA GLU A 319 12.44 -21.53 2.25
C GLU A 319 13.48 -21.46 1.14
N GLN A 320 13.61 -22.54 0.37
CA GLN A 320 14.48 -22.57 -0.79
C GLN A 320 14.03 -21.58 -1.86
N LEU A 321 12.72 -21.47 -2.13
CA LEU A 321 12.18 -20.47 -3.06
C LEU A 321 12.52 -19.05 -2.62
N VAL A 322 12.33 -18.68 -1.36
CA VAL A 322 12.71 -17.37 -0.84
C VAL A 322 14.20 -17.11 -1.03
N LYS A 323 15.04 -18.11 -0.77
CA LYS A 323 16.50 -17.98 -0.91
C LYS A 323 16.93 -17.81 -2.37
N ILE A 324 16.35 -18.59 -3.29
CA ILE A 324 16.76 -18.61 -4.71
C ILE A 324 16.10 -17.47 -5.48
N LEU A 325 14.77 -17.34 -5.38
CA LEU A 325 14.02 -16.38 -6.19
C LEU A 325 14.08 -14.97 -5.62
N LEU A 326 14.03 -14.84 -4.31
CA LEU A 326 14.00 -13.54 -3.65
C LEU A 326 15.36 -13.16 -3.04
N ALA A 327 16.43 -13.92 -3.31
CA ALA A 327 17.77 -13.67 -2.75
C ALA A 327 17.76 -13.40 -1.24
N GLY A 328 16.81 -13.99 -0.51
CA GLY A 328 16.58 -13.76 0.91
C GLY A 328 15.79 -12.48 1.27
N TYR A 329 15.37 -11.69 0.30
CA TYR A 329 14.56 -10.48 0.51
C TYR A 329 13.06 -10.78 0.57
N GLY A 330 12.66 -11.73 1.41
CA GLY A 330 11.26 -12.13 1.53
C GLY A 330 11.01 -12.91 2.80
N ARG A 331 9.78 -13.32 2.98
CA ARG A 331 9.35 -14.23 4.04
C ARG A 331 8.57 -15.38 3.45
N VAL A 332 8.65 -16.53 4.10
CA VAL A 332 7.80 -17.66 3.75
C VAL A 332 6.35 -17.34 4.06
N GLY A 333 5.49 -17.50 3.06
CA GLY A 333 4.05 -17.46 3.23
C GLY A 333 3.52 -18.81 3.76
N ASN A 334 2.27 -18.82 4.23
CA ASN A 334 1.62 -20.02 4.76
C ASN A 334 0.29 -20.32 4.08
N ASP A 335 0.28 -20.27 2.74
CA ASP A 335 -0.91 -20.47 1.91
C ASP A 335 -2.08 -19.53 2.27
N SER A 336 -1.77 -18.38 2.88
CA SER A 336 -2.71 -17.35 3.28
C SER A 336 -2.27 -15.99 2.74
N PRO A 337 -3.18 -15.18 2.17
CA PRO A 337 -2.87 -13.83 1.74
C PRO A 337 -2.71 -12.86 2.91
N ILE A 338 -3.15 -13.27 4.12
CA ILE A 338 -3.07 -12.44 5.31
C ILE A 338 -1.67 -12.59 5.91
N THR A 339 -0.88 -11.54 5.83
CA THR A 339 0.50 -11.51 6.33
C THR A 339 0.58 -11.13 7.80
N PRO A 340 1.69 -11.40 8.51
CA PRO A 340 1.88 -10.99 9.90
C PRO A 340 1.79 -9.47 10.14
N ALA A 341 1.90 -8.66 9.10
CA ALA A 341 1.71 -7.21 9.18
C ALA A 341 0.21 -6.80 9.23
N ASN A 342 -0.70 -7.72 8.90
CA ASN A 342 -2.12 -7.47 8.90
C ASN A 342 -2.72 -7.79 10.29
N ARG A 343 -3.60 -6.93 10.80
CA ARG A 343 -4.27 -7.09 12.10
C ARG A 343 -5.15 -8.34 12.22
N TYR A 344 -5.55 -8.93 11.10
CA TYR A 344 -6.34 -10.16 11.04
C TYR A 344 -5.49 -11.41 10.88
N PHE A 345 -4.15 -11.29 11.00
CA PHE A 345 -3.27 -12.44 10.90
C PHE A 345 -3.53 -13.43 12.05
N ASN A 346 -3.78 -14.68 11.70
CA ASN A 346 -3.93 -15.74 12.69
C ASN A 346 -2.54 -16.24 13.13
N THR A 347 -2.14 -15.86 14.34
CA THR A 347 -0.84 -16.26 14.93
C THR A 347 -0.79 -17.73 15.37
N GLU A 348 -1.94 -18.41 15.47
CA GLU A 348 -2.04 -19.82 15.86
C GLU A 348 -1.97 -20.76 14.66
N MET A 349 -1.95 -20.22 13.43
CA MET A 349 -1.87 -21.04 12.22
C MET A 349 -0.46 -21.64 12.09
N GLU A 350 -0.36 -22.97 12.19
CA GLU A 350 0.88 -23.69 12.01
C GLU A 350 1.48 -23.45 10.62
N GLN A 351 2.78 -23.19 10.58
CA GLN A 351 3.51 -23.04 9.31
C GLN A 351 3.58 -24.38 8.59
N ARG A 352 3.07 -24.45 7.37
CA ARG A 352 3.19 -25.63 6.52
C ARG A 352 4.65 -25.82 6.09
N ALA A 353 5.28 -26.87 6.61
CA ALA A 353 6.63 -27.26 6.22
C ALA A 353 6.64 -28.02 4.88
N TYR A 354 7.77 -27.99 4.21
CA TYR A 354 8.08 -28.88 3.09
C TYR A 354 8.12 -30.32 3.61
N ASP A 355 7.32 -31.22 3.01
CA ASP A 355 7.20 -32.61 3.44
C ASP A 355 6.84 -33.49 2.23
N PRO A 356 7.86 -34.02 1.51
CA PRO A 356 7.64 -34.88 0.36
C PRO A 356 6.89 -36.18 0.66
N ASP A 357 6.98 -36.69 1.90
CA ASP A 357 6.27 -37.91 2.28
C ASP A 357 4.78 -37.66 2.43
N LYS A 358 4.40 -36.53 3.05
CA LYS A 358 3.00 -36.07 3.06
C LYS A 358 2.51 -35.74 1.67
N ALA A 359 3.33 -35.16 0.81
CA ALA A 359 2.96 -34.89 -0.57
C ALA A 359 2.60 -36.20 -1.28
N ARG A 360 3.44 -37.25 -1.20
CA ARG A 360 3.18 -38.57 -1.77
C ARG A 360 1.94 -39.22 -1.14
N PHE A 361 1.77 -39.11 0.15
CA PHE A 361 0.58 -39.63 0.85
C PHE A 361 -0.71 -39.04 0.27
N HIS A 362 -0.75 -37.71 0.15
CA HIS A 362 -1.93 -37.04 -0.39
C HIS A 362 -2.15 -37.35 -1.87
N LEU A 363 -1.11 -37.48 -2.68
CA LEU A 363 -1.23 -37.87 -4.07
C LEU A 363 -1.86 -39.25 -4.24
N LYS A 364 -1.37 -40.24 -3.47
CA LYS A 364 -1.98 -41.58 -3.42
C LYS A 364 -3.42 -41.57 -2.94
N LYS A 365 -3.76 -40.70 -1.96
CA LYS A 365 -5.13 -40.56 -1.48
C LYS A 365 -6.07 -39.97 -2.53
N ALA A 366 -5.55 -39.20 -3.47
CA ALA A 366 -6.27 -38.73 -4.67
C ALA A 366 -6.36 -39.80 -5.77
N GLY A 367 -5.82 -41.01 -5.54
CA GLY A 367 -5.81 -42.08 -6.54
C GLY A 367 -4.77 -41.90 -7.65
N LEU A 368 -3.76 -41.08 -7.42
CA LEU A 368 -2.72 -40.73 -8.39
C LEU A 368 -1.34 -41.25 -7.95
N ASP A 369 -0.64 -41.94 -8.84
CA ASP A 369 0.77 -42.28 -8.65
C ASP A 369 1.71 -41.18 -9.14
N ASN A 370 1.28 -40.44 -10.17
CA ASN A 370 2.00 -39.29 -10.75
C ASN A 370 1.04 -38.16 -11.02
N LEU A 371 1.52 -36.94 -10.97
CA LEU A 371 0.76 -35.75 -11.34
C LEU A 371 1.55 -34.91 -12.32
N SER A 372 0.94 -34.57 -13.44
CA SER A 372 1.47 -33.61 -14.40
C SER A 372 0.55 -32.38 -14.45
N VAL A 373 1.09 -31.21 -14.20
CA VAL A 373 0.36 -29.93 -14.24
C VAL A 373 1.16 -28.90 -15.03
N LYS A 374 0.46 -27.94 -15.63
CA LYS A 374 1.12 -26.80 -16.28
C LYS A 374 1.19 -25.63 -15.30
N LEU A 375 2.39 -25.10 -15.11
CA LEU A 375 2.59 -23.84 -14.42
C LEU A 375 2.66 -22.71 -15.46
N HIS A 376 1.76 -21.73 -15.35
CA HIS A 376 1.81 -20.51 -16.14
C HIS A 376 2.44 -19.41 -15.30
N ALA A 377 3.56 -18.85 -15.76
CA ALA A 377 4.24 -17.74 -15.10
C ALA A 377 4.29 -16.53 -16.04
N ALA A 378 4.11 -15.32 -15.49
CA ALA A 378 4.28 -14.09 -16.23
C ALA A 378 5.73 -13.59 -16.09
N ASP A 379 6.36 -13.20 -17.18
CA ASP A 379 7.75 -12.71 -17.21
C ASP A 379 7.98 -11.50 -16.28
N ALA A 380 6.98 -10.66 -16.14
CA ALA A 380 7.06 -9.47 -15.32
C ALA A 380 7.08 -9.76 -13.81
N ALA A 381 6.53 -10.92 -13.38
CA ALA A 381 6.39 -11.25 -11.96
C ALA A 381 7.49 -12.18 -11.46
N PHE A 382 7.87 -13.19 -12.26
CA PHE A 382 8.79 -14.26 -11.86
C PHE A 382 9.55 -14.86 -13.03
N PRO A 383 10.45 -14.14 -13.68
CA PRO A 383 11.21 -14.71 -14.81
C PRO A 383 12.01 -15.95 -14.42
N LYS A 384 12.38 -16.10 -13.13
CA LYS A 384 13.14 -17.27 -12.63
C LYS A 384 12.27 -18.33 -11.93
N ALA A 385 10.96 -18.10 -11.76
CA ALA A 385 10.10 -19.08 -11.09
C ALA A 385 9.85 -20.31 -11.95
N VAL A 386 9.91 -20.15 -13.28
CA VAL A 386 9.78 -21.26 -14.24
C VAL A 386 10.96 -22.21 -14.10
N ASP A 387 12.19 -21.67 -13.99
CA ASP A 387 13.42 -22.47 -13.87
C ASP A 387 13.53 -23.20 -12.51
N ALA A 388 12.82 -22.71 -11.49
CA ALA A 388 12.85 -23.29 -10.15
C ALA A 388 11.71 -24.31 -9.88
N ALA A 389 10.74 -24.40 -10.79
CA ALA A 389 9.57 -25.28 -10.67
C ALA A 389 9.69 -26.58 -11.47
N VAL A 390 10.78 -26.79 -12.21
CA VAL A 390 11.07 -28.00 -13.01
C VAL A 390 11.78 -29.06 -12.20
#